data_40ed9c6e291655a4ba74b68423fcdb55
#
_entry.id   40ed9c6e291655a4ba74b68423fcdb55
#
_cell.length_a   1.000
_cell.length_b   1.000
_cell.length_c   1.000
_cell.angle_alpha   90.00
_cell.angle_beta   90.00
_cell.angle_gamma   90.00
#
_symmetry.space_group_name_H-M   'P 1'
#
loop_
_entity.id
_entity.type
_entity.pdbx_description
1 polymer ?
#
loop_
_entity_poly.entity_id
_entity_poly.type
_entity_poly.pdbx_seq_one_letter_code
_entity_poly.pdbx_strand_id
1 'polypeptide(L)'
;MVPAVFVSWVPVLLDLVALKPGERMLDVACGTGVVARHAVSQVGEGGHVVGLDINGNMLALARARGPSVEWREGDAMALPFATNAFDVVVCQQGLQFFPDSGKALREAHRVLVPGGRFAVAVWCAIESSPGHHALTRGLERHIGAEAAGLMSAVFGLGDAGTLQMILENAGFQDVRVRREKRVARFPSAELFTRWVVMGSVLGRTGVQVRDESLAALIREVDGALQPYMRADGLAFPMEAHLAAART
;
A
#
# COMPACT_ATOMS: atom_id res chain seq x y z
N MET A 1 1.38 -0.27 -12.97
CA MET A 1 0.75 -0.79 -11.73
C MET A 1 0.26 0.33 -10.81
N VAL A 2 1.10 1.29 -10.38
CA VAL A 2 0.69 2.34 -9.41
C VAL A 2 -0.62 3.06 -9.80
N PRO A 3 -0.83 3.58 -11.02
CA PRO A 3 -2.09 4.24 -11.37
C PRO A 3 -3.31 3.31 -11.29
N ALA A 4 -3.14 2.05 -11.69
CA ALA A 4 -4.24 1.10 -11.77
C ALA A 4 -4.75 0.61 -10.39
N VAL A 5 -3.87 0.59 -9.38
CA VAL A 5 -4.14 -0.05 -8.09
C VAL A 5 -4.16 0.94 -6.93
N PHE A 6 -3.25 1.92 -6.90
CA PHE A 6 -2.99 2.72 -5.69
C PHE A 6 -3.57 4.14 -5.72
N VAL A 7 -3.63 4.79 -6.89
CA VAL A 7 -4.03 6.21 -6.98
C VAL A 7 -5.44 6.46 -6.47
N SER A 8 -6.39 5.55 -6.76
CA SER A 8 -7.80 5.71 -6.35
C SER A 8 -8.03 5.67 -4.83
N TRP A 9 -7.04 5.22 -4.06
CA TRP A 9 -7.09 5.15 -2.59
C TRP A 9 -6.55 6.41 -1.91
N VAL A 10 -5.75 7.21 -2.63
CA VAL A 10 -5.09 8.39 -2.06
C VAL A 10 -6.08 9.42 -1.51
N PRO A 11 -7.11 9.86 -2.25
CA PRO A 11 -8.07 10.83 -1.71
C PRO A 11 -8.75 10.32 -0.44
N VAL A 12 -9.16 9.05 -0.45
CA VAL A 12 -9.89 8.45 0.68
C VAL A 12 -9.02 8.35 1.92
N LEU A 13 -7.72 8.04 1.75
CA LEU A 13 -6.77 7.99 2.86
C LEU A 13 -6.50 9.39 3.44
N LEU A 14 -6.31 10.40 2.58
CA LEU A 14 -6.08 11.79 3.02
C LEU A 14 -7.32 12.42 3.66
N ASP A 15 -8.52 12.08 3.17
CA ASP A 15 -9.78 12.52 3.78
C ASP A 15 -9.94 12.02 5.22
N LEU A 16 -9.42 10.82 5.56
CA LEU A 16 -9.47 10.30 6.93
C LEU A 16 -8.72 11.15 7.92
N VAL A 17 -7.62 11.75 7.51
CA VAL A 17 -6.81 12.61 8.37
C VAL A 17 -7.21 14.07 8.27
N ALA A 18 -8.11 14.45 7.35
CA ALA A 18 -8.55 15.83 7.13
C ALA A 18 -7.37 16.81 7.17
N LEU A 19 -6.40 16.57 6.27
CA LEU A 19 -5.14 17.30 6.20
C LEU A 19 -5.41 18.81 6.04
N LYS A 20 -4.66 19.66 6.76
CA LYS A 20 -4.89 21.11 6.82
C LYS A 20 -3.68 21.87 6.27
N PRO A 21 -3.91 23.09 5.77
CA PRO A 21 -2.81 24.01 5.43
C PRO A 21 -1.86 24.25 6.62
N GLY A 22 -0.57 24.25 6.34
CA GLY A 22 0.48 24.49 7.34
C GLY A 22 0.92 23.25 8.12
N GLU A 23 0.28 22.07 7.93
CA GLU A 23 0.64 20.86 8.67
C GLU A 23 1.88 20.16 8.13
N ARG A 24 2.54 19.44 9.05
CA ARG A 24 3.68 18.55 8.76
C ARG A 24 3.17 17.12 8.63
N MET A 25 3.34 16.53 7.46
CA MET A 25 2.87 15.18 7.17
C MET A 25 4.02 14.24 6.83
N LEU A 26 3.99 13.02 7.39
CA LEU A 26 4.86 11.91 7.04
C LEU A 26 4.08 10.82 6.30
N ASP A 27 4.56 10.43 5.12
CA ASP A 27 4.10 9.27 4.33
C ASP A 27 5.09 8.12 4.54
N VAL A 28 4.72 7.12 5.35
CA VAL A 28 5.56 5.97 5.71
C VAL A 28 5.39 4.86 4.70
N ALA A 29 6.49 4.27 4.23
CA ALA A 29 6.55 3.34 3.10
C ALA A 29 5.94 3.98 1.84
N CYS A 30 6.39 5.19 1.53
CA CYS A 30 5.83 6.05 0.49
C CYS A 30 6.00 5.49 -0.94
N GLY A 31 6.88 4.51 -1.15
CA GLY A 31 7.17 3.92 -2.44
C GLY A 31 7.61 4.98 -3.45
N THR A 32 6.89 5.08 -4.57
CA THR A 32 7.13 6.11 -5.59
C THR A 32 6.46 7.46 -5.26
N GLY A 33 5.98 7.64 -4.03
CA GLY A 33 5.53 8.91 -3.46
C GLY A 33 4.16 9.38 -3.94
N VAL A 34 3.23 8.49 -4.25
CA VAL A 34 1.91 8.90 -4.78
C VAL A 34 1.09 9.67 -3.74
N VAL A 35 1.10 9.24 -2.47
CA VAL A 35 0.36 9.92 -1.38
C VAL A 35 1.01 11.25 -1.06
N ALA A 36 2.32 11.25 -0.80
CA ALA A 36 3.07 12.45 -0.47
C ALA A 36 2.89 13.57 -1.50
N ARG A 37 2.95 13.25 -2.81
CA ARG A 37 2.74 14.25 -3.87
C ARG A 37 1.33 14.85 -3.88
N HIS A 38 0.30 14.06 -3.56
CA HIS A 38 -1.07 14.59 -3.46
C HIS A 38 -1.27 15.44 -2.22
N ALA A 39 -0.53 15.16 -1.14
CA ALA A 39 -0.61 15.93 0.10
C ALA A 39 -0.03 17.34 -0.02
N VAL A 40 0.98 17.56 -0.87
CA VAL A 40 1.66 18.86 -1.02
C VAL A 40 0.66 20.00 -1.29
N SER A 41 -0.30 19.80 -2.18
CA SER A 41 -1.29 20.83 -2.49
C SER A 41 -2.26 21.10 -1.34
N GLN A 42 -2.46 20.16 -0.44
CA GLN A 42 -3.37 20.30 0.71
C GLN A 42 -2.70 21.02 1.88
N VAL A 43 -1.41 20.74 2.14
CA VAL A 43 -0.67 21.44 3.21
C VAL A 43 -0.26 22.85 2.80
N GLY A 44 -0.15 23.14 1.48
CA GLY A 44 0.21 24.46 0.97
C GLY A 44 1.62 24.92 1.32
N GLU A 45 1.94 26.19 1.05
CA GLU A 45 3.30 26.78 1.22
C GLU A 45 3.81 26.76 2.66
N GLY A 46 2.93 26.82 3.66
CA GLY A 46 3.29 26.79 5.08
C GLY A 46 3.46 25.38 5.65
N GLY A 47 3.13 24.35 4.88
CA GLY A 47 3.18 22.95 5.31
C GLY A 47 4.45 22.24 4.87
N HIS A 48 4.66 21.04 5.40
CA HIS A 48 5.82 20.22 5.06
C HIS A 48 5.41 18.75 4.86
N VAL A 49 5.85 18.16 3.76
CA VAL A 49 5.58 16.75 3.45
C VAL A 49 6.87 15.98 3.33
N VAL A 50 6.98 14.92 4.11
CA VAL A 50 8.09 13.97 4.07
C VAL A 50 7.58 12.62 3.59
N GLY A 51 8.27 12.01 2.62
CA GLY A 51 8.07 10.63 2.21
C GLY A 51 9.24 9.77 2.65
N LEU A 52 8.98 8.72 3.41
CA LEU A 52 10.00 7.78 3.87
C LEU A 52 9.76 6.38 3.28
N ASP A 53 10.82 5.78 2.76
CA ASP A 53 10.82 4.39 2.30
C ASP A 53 12.19 3.75 2.53
N ILE A 54 12.24 2.44 2.75
CA ILE A 54 13.48 1.70 2.89
C ILE A 54 14.15 1.43 1.53
N ASN A 55 13.40 1.57 0.44
CA ASN A 55 13.85 1.25 -0.90
C ASN A 55 14.35 2.48 -1.65
N GLY A 56 15.67 2.64 -1.73
CA GLY A 56 16.32 3.76 -2.43
C GLY A 56 15.91 3.89 -3.91
N ASN A 57 15.62 2.78 -4.62
CA ASN A 57 15.19 2.82 -6.01
C ASN A 57 13.77 3.41 -6.16
N MET A 58 12.88 3.11 -5.21
CA MET A 58 11.55 3.73 -5.17
C MET A 58 11.66 5.23 -4.90
N LEU A 59 12.55 5.62 -3.97
CA LEU A 59 12.80 7.02 -3.67
C LEU A 59 13.45 7.79 -4.83
N ALA A 60 14.30 7.17 -5.63
CA ALA A 60 14.83 7.78 -6.84
C ALA A 60 13.71 8.17 -7.82
N LEU A 61 12.72 7.28 -8.02
CA LEU A 61 11.53 7.57 -8.82
C LEU A 61 10.62 8.62 -8.17
N ALA A 62 10.52 8.62 -6.84
CA ALA A 62 9.73 9.59 -6.09
C ALA A 62 10.33 11.00 -6.24
N ARG A 63 11.64 11.16 -6.08
CA ARG A 63 12.37 12.42 -6.26
C ARG A 63 12.17 13.01 -7.66
N ALA A 64 12.26 12.18 -8.68
CA ALA A 64 12.08 12.62 -10.07
C ALA A 64 10.65 13.15 -10.36
N ARG A 65 9.66 12.75 -9.57
CA ARG A 65 8.24 13.07 -9.78
C ARG A 65 7.66 14.08 -8.80
N GLY A 66 8.34 14.36 -7.70
CA GLY A 66 7.84 15.22 -6.62
C GLY A 66 8.96 16.03 -5.97
N PRO A 67 9.47 17.08 -6.65
CA PRO A 67 10.58 17.91 -6.13
C PRO A 67 10.20 18.71 -4.88
N SER A 68 8.91 18.93 -4.62
CA SER A 68 8.41 19.68 -3.46
C SER A 68 8.24 18.83 -2.19
N VAL A 69 8.60 17.55 -2.23
CA VAL A 69 8.52 16.63 -1.10
C VAL A 69 9.92 16.34 -0.59
N GLU A 70 10.12 16.32 0.72
CA GLU A 70 11.36 15.81 1.31
C GLU A 70 11.33 14.26 1.27
N TRP A 71 12.34 13.64 0.64
CA TRP A 71 12.43 12.19 0.53
C TRP A 71 13.55 11.64 1.40
N ARG A 72 13.19 10.76 2.34
CA ARG A 72 14.11 10.11 3.28
C ARG A 72 14.17 8.61 3.06
N GLU A 73 15.36 8.06 3.03
CA GLU A 73 15.58 6.63 3.15
C GLU A 73 15.62 6.26 4.63
N GLY A 74 14.84 5.22 5.02
CA GLY A 74 14.78 4.82 6.43
C GLY A 74 13.84 3.65 6.67
N ASP A 75 13.99 3.04 7.84
CA ASP A 75 13.17 1.94 8.32
C ASP A 75 11.97 2.48 9.11
N ALA A 76 10.76 2.04 8.75
CA ALA A 76 9.54 2.37 9.48
C ALA A 76 9.56 1.92 10.96
N MET A 77 10.34 0.87 11.27
CA MET A 77 10.53 0.37 12.64
C MET A 77 11.58 1.15 13.46
N ALA A 78 12.23 2.17 12.85
CA ALA A 78 13.20 3.05 13.50
C ALA A 78 13.23 4.40 12.77
N LEU A 79 12.12 5.15 12.87
CA LEU A 79 11.95 6.41 12.15
C LEU A 79 13.00 7.45 12.53
N PRO A 80 13.76 8.01 11.56
CA PRO A 80 14.86 8.94 11.82
C PRO A 80 14.37 10.37 12.11
N PHE A 81 13.32 10.48 12.93
CA PHE A 81 12.68 11.74 13.31
C PHE A 81 12.54 11.86 14.82
N ALA A 82 12.55 13.09 15.31
CA ALA A 82 12.29 13.37 16.73
C ALA A 82 10.84 13.01 17.12
N THR A 83 10.61 12.80 18.41
CA THR A 83 9.27 12.72 18.99
C THR A 83 8.50 14.01 18.69
N ASN A 84 7.21 13.90 18.39
CA ASN A 84 6.31 15.03 18.12
C ASN A 84 6.75 15.89 16.90
N ALA A 85 7.31 15.25 15.87
CA ALA A 85 7.77 15.93 14.67
C ALA A 85 6.67 16.21 13.64
N PHE A 86 5.56 15.45 13.66
CA PHE A 86 4.51 15.50 12.64
C PHE A 86 3.12 15.67 13.23
N ASP A 87 2.27 16.38 12.51
CA ASP A 87 0.85 16.57 12.85
C ASP A 87 0.00 15.42 12.27
N VAL A 88 0.49 14.82 11.16
CA VAL A 88 -0.17 13.72 10.45
C VAL A 88 0.87 12.68 10.02
N VAL A 89 0.55 11.40 10.22
CA VAL A 89 1.29 10.27 9.65
C VAL A 89 0.33 9.39 8.87
N VAL A 90 0.72 8.99 7.67
CA VAL A 90 -0.05 8.06 6.84
C VAL A 90 0.82 6.88 6.37
N CYS A 91 0.17 5.74 6.10
CA CYS A 91 0.81 4.58 5.50
C CYS A 91 -0.16 3.91 4.53
N GLN A 92 0.06 4.01 3.22
CA GLN A 92 -0.77 3.37 2.21
C GLN A 92 -0.16 2.07 1.74
N GLN A 93 -0.76 0.93 2.08
CA GLN A 93 -0.38 -0.41 1.62
C GLN A 93 1.10 -0.76 1.93
N GLY A 94 1.60 -0.27 3.07
CA GLY A 94 2.97 -0.51 3.54
C GLY A 94 3.02 -1.44 4.76
N LEU A 95 2.05 -1.30 5.67
CA LEU A 95 2.07 -1.94 7.01
C LEU A 95 2.20 -3.47 6.95
N GLN A 96 1.58 -4.13 5.97
CA GLN A 96 1.63 -5.58 5.78
C GLN A 96 3.01 -6.12 5.39
N PHE A 97 3.94 -5.25 5.02
CA PHE A 97 5.31 -5.64 4.65
C PHE A 97 6.32 -5.46 5.78
N PHE A 98 5.92 -4.89 6.91
CA PHE A 98 6.84 -4.69 8.02
C PHE A 98 7.03 -5.97 8.84
N PRO A 99 8.26 -6.41 9.10
CA PRO A 99 8.53 -7.59 9.94
C PRO A 99 7.91 -7.50 11.33
N ASP A 100 7.84 -6.30 11.91
CA ASP A 100 7.16 -5.99 13.16
C ASP A 100 6.28 -4.75 12.96
N SER A 101 5.02 -4.98 12.57
CA SER A 101 4.03 -3.93 12.38
C SER A 101 3.73 -3.16 13.67
N GLY A 102 3.76 -3.84 14.83
CA GLY A 102 3.58 -3.19 16.12
C GLY A 102 4.68 -2.19 16.45
N LYS A 103 5.95 -2.54 16.16
CA LYS A 103 7.09 -1.62 16.32
C LYS A 103 6.97 -0.40 15.40
N ALA A 104 6.62 -0.62 14.12
CA ALA A 104 6.43 0.47 13.18
C ALA A 104 5.29 1.41 13.60
N LEU A 105 4.19 0.86 14.12
CA LEU A 105 3.07 1.65 14.63
C LEU A 105 3.45 2.45 15.89
N ARG A 106 4.25 1.88 16.80
CA ARG A 106 4.79 2.65 17.97
C ARG A 106 5.71 3.79 17.53
N GLU A 107 6.51 3.61 16.50
CA GLU A 107 7.33 4.67 15.92
C GLU A 107 6.46 5.75 15.26
N ALA A 108 5.43 5.37 14.51
CA ALA A 108 4.46 6.30 13.94
C ALA A 108 3.74 7.11 15.05
N HIS A 109 3.36 6.45 16.16
CA HIS A 109 2.79 7.11 17.33
C HIS A 109 3.79 8.08 17.98
N ARG A 110 5.05 7.67 18.17
CA ARG A 110 6.10 8.48 18.78
C ARG A 110 6.36 9.79 18.04
N VAL A 111 6.40 9.73 16.71
CA VAL A 111 6.72 10.92 15.89
C VAL A 111 5.53 11.87 15.71
N LEU A 112 4.31 11.44 16.04
CA LEU A 112 3.13 12.29 16.05
C LEU A 112 3.11 13.21 17.28
N VAL A 113 2.64 14.45 17.08
CA VAL A 113 2.35 15.37 18.18
C VAL A 113 1.18 14.86 19.02
N PRO A 114 1.01 15.28 20.29
CA PRO A 114 -0.20 15.01 21.06
C PRO A 114 -1.46 15.46 20.29
N GLY A 115 -2.45 14.58 20.14
CA GLY A 115 -3.65 14.80 19.31
C GLY A 115 -3.38 14.71 17.80
N GLY A 116 -2.20 14.29 17.39
CA GLY A 116 -1.84 14.01 15.99
C GLY A 116 -2.70 12.90 15.39
N ARG A 117 -2.77 12.85 14.07
CA ARG A 117 -3.67 11.93 13.33
C ARG A 117 -2.88 10.92 12.54
N PHE A 118 -3.32 9.68 12.63
CA PHE A 118 -2.78 8.57 11.86
C PHE A 118 -3.83 8.00 10.91
N ALA A 119 -3.45 7.65 9.69
CA ALA A 119 -4.27 6.83 8.82
C ALA A 119 -3.45 5.76 8.11
N VAL A 120 -4.05 4.58 7.97
CA VAL A 120 -3.44 3.46 7.26
C VAL A 120 -4.46 2.79 6.35
N ALA A 121 -3.99 2.33 5.20
CA ALA A 121 -4.74 1.45 4.31
C ALA A 121 -3.99 0.12 4.17
N VAL A 122 -4.71 -0.99 4.34
CA VAL A 122 -4.23 -2.36 4.10
C VAL A 122 -5.26 -3.12 3.29
N TRP A 123 -4.84 -4.09 2.48
CA TRP A 123 -5.80 -4.90 1.73
C TRP A 123 -6.65 -5.77 2.66
N CYS A 124 -7.94 -5.91 2.34
CA CYS A 124 -8.78 -6.97 2.91
C CYS A 124 -8.27 -8.35 2.49
N ALA A 125 -8.88 -9.41 3.02
CA ALA A 125 -8.55 -10.78 2.64
C ALA A 125 -8.54 -10.96 1.11
N ILE A 126 -7.64 -11.81 0.60
CA ILE A 126 -7.33 -11.93 -0.83
C ILE A 126 -8.56 -12.30 -1.68
N GLU A 127 -9.54 -12.97 -1.08
CA GLU A 127 -10.82 -13.35 -1.71
C GLU A 127 -11.64 -12.11 -2.14
N SER A 128 -11.39 -10.96 -1.50
CA SER A 128 -12.00 -9.68 -1.86
C SER A 128 -11.41 -9.05 -3.13
N SER A 129 -10.34 -9.66 -3.68
CA SER A 129 -9.67 -9.22 -4.90
C SER A 129 -9.60 -10.37 -5.91
N PRO A 130 -10.63 -10.57 -6.76
CA PRO A 130 -10.69 -11.68 -7.71
C PRO A 130 -9.45 -11.83 -8.58
N GLY A 131 -8.84 -10.71 -9.01
CA GLY A 131 -7.62 -10.73 -9.81
C GLY A 131 -6.43 -11.33 -9.06
N HIS A 132 -6.17 -10.86 -7.84
CA HIS A 132 -5.06 -11.37 -7.02
C HIS A 132 -5.33 -12.79 -6.51
N HIS A 133 -6.57 -13.13 -6.18
CA HIS A 133 -6.95 -14.50 -5.79
C HIS A 133 -6.71 -15.49 -6.94
N ALA A 134 -7.17 -15.18 -8.16
CA ALA A 134 -6.91 -16.00 -9.35
C ALA A 134 -5.40 -16.11 -9.62
N LEU A 135 -4.66 -15.01 -9.54
CA LEU A 135 -3.21 -14.98 -9.72
C LEU A 135 -2.49 -15.88 -8.70
N THR A 136 -2.85 -15.79 -7.42
CA THR A 136 -2.20 -16.59 -6.35
C THR A 136 -2.41 -18.09 -6.57
N ARG A 137 -3.61 -18.51 -6.95
CA ARG A 137 -3.89 -19.91 -7.28
C ARG A 137 -3.10 -20.38 -8.49
N GLY A 138 -2.99 -19.54 -9.52
CA GLY A 138 -2.17 -19.83 -10.69
C GLY A 138 -0.67 -19.88 -10.37
N LEU A 139 -0.18 -18.99 -9.52
CA LEU A 139 1.21 -19.01 -9.03
C LEU A 139 1.54 -20.32 -8.31
N GLU A 140 0.66 -20.77 -7.40
CA GLU A 140 0.84 -22.05 -6.70
C GLU A 140 0.99 -23.22 -7.67
N ARG A 141 0.17 -23.26 -8.72
CA ARG A 141 0.13 -24.35 -9.70
C ARG A 141 1.28 -24.33 -10.68
N HIS A 142 1.68 -23.16 -11.18
CA HIS A 142 2.63 -23.04 -12.28
C HIS A 142 4.04 -22.62 -11.87
N ILE A 143 4.18 -21.98 -10.69
CA ILE A 143 5.46 -21.46 -10.19
C ILE A 143 5.87 -22.17 -8.90
N GLY A 144 4.93 -22.38 -7.97
CA GLY A 144 5.13 -23.07 -6.71
C GLY A 144 4.57 -22.33 -5.49
N ALA A 145 4.53 -23.06 -4.38
CA ALA A 145 3.94 -22.59 -3.13
C ALA A 145 4.66 -21.34 -2.54
N GLU A 146 5.97 -21.22 -2.75
CA GLU A 146 6.73 -20.05 -2.30
C GLU A 146 6.21 -18.77 -2.98
N ALA A 147 6.05 -18.79 -4.29
CA ALA A 147 5.54 -17.65 -5.05
C ALA A 147 4.11 -17.29 -4.64
N ALA A 148 3.24 -18.28 -4.43
CA ALA A 148 1.88 -18.09 -3.94
C ALA A 148 1.87 -17.50 -2.51
N GLY A 149 2.75 -18.01 -1.63
CA GLY A 149 2.91 -17.50 -0.26
C GLY A 149 3.32 -16.04 -0.21
N LEU A 150 4.27 -15.62 -1.04
CA LEU A 150 4.70 -14.23 -1.17
C LEU A 150 3.55 -13.32 -1.62
N MET A 151 2.71 -13.78 -2.54
CA MET A 151 1.54 -13.01 -2.97
C MET A 151 0.47 -12.95 -1.88
N SER A 152 0.21 -14.06 -1.19
CA SER A 152 -0.76 -14.12 -0.08
C SER A 152 -0.36 -13.21 1.07
N ALA A 153 0.94 -13.10 1.37
CA ALA A 153 1.46 -12.24 2.43
C ALA A 153 1.11 -10.75 2.25
N VAL A 154 0.92 -10.29 1.00
CA VAL A 154 0.45 -8.93 0.68
C VAL A 154 -0.93 -8.64 1.29
N PHE A 155 -1.71 -9.68 1.57
CA PHE A 155 -3.07 -9.62 2.14
C PHE A 155 -3.11 -10.08 3.61
N GLY A 156 -1.96 -10.20 4.27
CA GLY A 156 -1.82 -10.78 5.61
C GLY A 156 -2.50 -10.00 6.75
N LEU A 157 -2.83 -8.72 6.54
CA LEU A 157 -3.59 -7.89 7.48
C LEU A 157 -5.07 -7.74 7.06
N GLY A 158 -5.62 -8.73 6.38
CA GLY A 158 -6.96 -8.69 5.80
C GLY A 158 -8.12 -8.73 6.79
N ASP A 159 -7.86 -8.85 8.10
CA ASP A 159 -8.88 -8.85 9.16
C ASP A 159 -8.95 -7.49 9.86
N ALA A 160 -10.15 -6.89 9.92
CA ALA A 160 -10.37 -5.58 10.52
C ALA A 160 -10.12 -5.55 12.03
N GLY A 161 -10.49 -6.62 12.73
CA GLY A 161 -10.29 -6.74 14.18
C GLY A 161 -8.81 -6.80 14.54
N THR A 162 -8.03 -7.56 13.78
CA THR A 162 -6.57 -7.62 13.90
C THR A 162 -5.94 -6.24 13.67
N LEU A 163 -6.36 -5.52 12.63
CA LEU A 163 -5.86 -4.17 12.35
C LEU A 163 -6.18 -3.21 13.50
N GLN A 164 -7.41 -3.23 14.02
CA GLN A 164 -7.81 -2.42 15.16
C GLN A 164 -6.96 -2.73 16.39
N MET A 165 -6.83 -3.99 16.74
CA MET A 165 -6.07 -4.46 17.91
C MET A 165 -4.60 -4.03 17.88
N ILE A 166 -3.91 -4.14 16.72
CA ILE A 166 -2.50 -3.74 16.62
C ILE A 166 -2.31 -2.23 16.73
N LEU A 167 -3.29 -1.43 16.27
CA LEU A 167 -3.28 0.04 16.44
C LEU A 167 -3.47 0.41 17.92
N GLU A 168 -4.46 -0.16 18.59
CA GLU A 168 -4.72 0.07 20.02
C GLU A 168 -3.52 -0.35 20.88
N ASN A 169 -2.91 -1.50 20.58
CA ASN A 169 -1.70 -1.99 21.28
C ASN A 169 -0.46 -1.10 21.05
N ALA A 170 -0.44 -0.33 19.96
CA ALA A 170 0.62 0.65 19.68
C ALA A 170 0.41 2.00 20.41
N GLY A 171 -0.71 2.18 21.14
CA GLY A 171 -1.03 3.36 21.92
C GLY A 171 -2.01 4.33 21.24
N PHE A 172 -2.47 4.02 20.03
CA PHE A 172 -3.45 4.84 19.34
C PHE A 172 -4.83 4.79 19.99
N GLN A 173 -5.52 5.92 19.99
CA GLN A 173 -6.87 6.10 20.50
C GLN A 173 -7.85 6.42 19.37
N ASP A 174 -9.16 6.37 19.66
CA ASP A 174 -10.23 6.66 18.70
C ASP A 174 -10.11 5.87 17.40
N VAL A 175 -9.61 4.62 17.47
CA VAL A 175 -9.38 3.77 16.30
C VAL A 175 -10.70 3.46 15.61
N ARG A 176 -10.80 3.82 14.35
CA ARG A 176 -11.96 3.54 13.50
C ARG A 176 -11.50 2.84 12.25
N VAL A 177 -11.98 1.62 12.03
CA VAL A 177 -11.69 0.83 10.83
C VAL A 177 -12.95 0.78 9.97
N ARG A 178 -12.79 1.09 8.69
CA ARG A 178 -13.85 0.93 7.70
C ARG A 178 -13.36 0.16 6.49
N ARG A 179 -14.23 -0.58 5.87
CA ARG A 179 -13.98 -1.29 4.62
C ARG A 179 -14.41 -0.42 3.45
N GLU A 180 -13.54 -0.29 2.48
CA GLU A 180 -13.77 0.47 1.25
C GLU A 180 -13.52 -0.41 0.04
N LYS A 181 -14.23 -0.11 -1.05
CA LYS A 181 -14.14 -0.84 -2.32
C LYS A 181 -13.78 0.11 -3.45
N ARG A 182 -12.83 -0.29 -4.28
CA ARG A 182 -12.44 0.40 -5.51
C ARG A 182 -12.34 -0.61 -6.64
N VAL A 183 -12.34 -0.13 -7.87
CA VAL A 183 -12.17 -0.96 -9.06
C VAL A 183 -10.76 -0.76 -9.59
N ALA A 184 -9.97 -1.84 -9.62
CA ALA A 184 -8.71 -1.87 -10.32
C ALA A 184 -8.96 -2.08 -11.82
N ARG A 185 -8.24 -1.35 -12.66
CA ARG A 185 -8.39 -1.38 -14.13
C ARG A 185 -7.05 -1.65 -14.79
N PHE A 186 -7.05 -2.59 -15.74
CA PHE A 186 -5.89 -2.96 -16.53
C PHE A 186 -6.29 -3.10 -17.99
N PRO A 187 -5.37 -2.87 -18.93
CA PRO A 187 -5.66 -3.05 -20.35
C PRO A 187 -6.05 -4.50 -20.72
N SER A 188 -5.50 -5.48 -20.00
CA SER A 188 -5.81 -6.91 -20.18
C SER A 188 -5.44 -7.73 -18.94
N ALA A 189 -5.95 -8.96 -18.83
CA ALA A 189 -5.55 -9.92 -17.82
C ALA A 189 -4.06 -10.34 -17.96
N GLU A 190 -3.54 -10.38 -19.18
CA GLU A 190 -2.12 -10.61 -19.44
C GLU A 190 -1.25 -9.51 -18.84
N LEU A 191 -1.56 -8.23 -19.12
CA LEU A 191 -0.80 -7.11 -18.58
C LEU A 191 -0.92 -7.03 -17.05
N PHE A 192 -2.10 -7.30 -16.49
CA PHE A 192 -2.25 -7.45 -15.04
C PHE A 192 -1.28 -8.49 -14.48
N THR A 193 -1.30 -9.71 -15.05
CA THR A 193 -0.44 -10.83 -14.60
C THR A 193 1.03 -10.45 -14.71
N ARG A 194 1.49 -9.97 -15.87
CA ARG A 194 2.89 -9.56 -16.08
C ARG A 194 3.32 -8.45 -15.12
N TRP A 195 2.51 -7.41 -14.94
CA TRP A 195 2.86 -6.29 -14.06
C TRP A 195 2.93 -6.69 -12.59
N VAL A 196 2.05 -7.59 -12.14
CA VAL A 196 2.10 -8.06 -10.76
C VAL A 196 3.28 -9.00 -10.55
N VAL A 197 3.53 -9.95 -11.46
CA VAL A 197 4.65 -10.87 -11.35
C VAL A 197 6.00 -10.13 -11.43
N MET A 198 6.19 -9.22 -12.37
CA MET A 198 7.45 -8.51 -12.58
C MET A 198 7.67 -7.36 -11.62
N GLY A 199 6.61 -6.69 -11.19
CA GLY A 199 6.69 -5.46 -10.38
C GLY A 199 6.35 -5.65 -8.90
N SER A 200 5.98 -6.86 -8.49
CA SER A 200 5.59 -7.19 -7.12
C SER A 200 6.76 -7.76 -6.31
N VAL A 201 6.43 -8.31 -5.14
CA VAL A 201 7.36 -9.02 -4.27
C VAL A 201 8.13 -10.11 -5.04
N LEU A 202 7.50 -10.81 -6.00
CA LEU A 202 8.14 -11.87 -6.79
C LEU A 202 9.32 -11.38 -7.63
N GLY A 203 9.14 -10.28 -8.36
CA GLY A 203 10.22 -9.66 -9.15
C GLY A 203 11.39 -9.11 -8.29
N ARG A 204 11.16 -8.95 -6.97
CA ARG A 204 12.14 -8.40 -6.01
C ARG A 204 12.87 -9.47 -5.20
N THR A 205 12.33 -10.67 -5.13
CA THR A 205 12.86 -11.78 -4.31
C THR A 205 13.76 -12.72 -5.08
N GLY A 206 13.91 -12.53 -6.41
CA GLY A 206 14.75 -13.38 -7.25
C GLY A 206 14.12 -14.72 -7.62
N VAL A 207 12.85 -14.96 -7.31
CA VAL A 207 12.11 -16.13 -7.78
C VAL A 207 12.14 -16.15 -9.32
N GLN A 208 12.74 -17.18 -9.90
CA GLN A 208 12.85 -17.32 -11.36
C GLN A 208 11.54 -17.88 -11.92
N VAL A 209 10.95 -17.17 -12.85
CA VAL A 209 9.74 -17.60 -13.56
C VAL A 209 10.11 -17.95 -15.01
N ARG A 210 9.99 -19.20 -15.38
CA ARG A 210 10.25 -19.65 -16.77
C ARG A 210 9.15 -19.16 -17.71
N ASP A 211 9.49 -18.85 -18.95
CA ASP A 211 8.56 -18.32 -19.95
C ASP A 211 7.33 -19.24 -20.17
N GLU A 212 7.54 -20.55 -20.22
CA GLU A 212 6.45 -21.52 -20.35
C GLU A 212 5.48 -21.48 -19.17
N SER A 213 6.02 -21.41 -17.95
CA SER A 213 5.25 -21.31 -16.72
C SER A 213 4.48 -19.99 -16.67
N LEU A 214 5.11 -18.88 -17.08
CA LEU A 214 4.45 -17.58 -17.17
C LEU A 214 3.31 -17.59 -18.20
N ALA A 215 3.51 -18.21 -19.36
CA ALA A 215 2.48 -18.34 -20.39
C ALA A 215 1.30 -19.19 -19.91
N ALA A 216 1.55 -20.28 -19.16
CA ALA A 216 0.50 -21.10 -18.57
C ALA A 216 -0.27 -20.33 -17.48
N LEU A 217 0.44 -19.61 -16.62
CA LEU A 217 -0.14 -18.73 -15.60
C LEU A 217 -1.05 -17.67 -16.23
N ILE A 218 -0.59 -16.99 -17.29
CA ILE A 218 -1.38 -15.97 -17.99
C ILE A 218 -2.68 -16.56 -18.54
N ARG A 219 -2.63 -17.72 -19.19
CA ARG A 219 -3.84 -18.38 -19.74
C ARG A 219 -4.83 -18.73 -18.63
N GLU A 220 -4.35 -19.24 -17.49
CA GLU A 220 -5.23 -19.60 -16.38
C GLU A 220 -5.88 -18.35 -15.75
N VAL A 221 -5.09 -17.30 -15.51
CA VAL A 221 -5.59 -16.04 -14.94
C VAL A 221 -6.57 -15.37 -15.92
N ASP A 222 -6.29 -15.36 -17.22
CA ASP A 222 -7.19 -14.83 -18.25
C ASP A 222 -8.54 -15.56 -18.23
N GLY A 223 -8.53 -16.90 -18.22
CA GLY A 223 -9.76 -17.69 -18.11
C GLY A 223 -10.56 -17.40 -16.85
N ALA A 224 -9.88 -17.29 -15.69
CA ALA A 224 -10.53 -17.00 -14.41
C ALA A 224 -11.12 -15.58 -14.35
N LEU A 225 -10.54 -14.63 -15.08
CA LEU A 225 -10.95 -13.23 -15.07
C LEU A 225 -11.92 -12.85 -16.21
N GLN A 226 -12.37 -13.77 -17.04
CA GLN A 226 -13.36 -13.52 -18.09
C GLN A 226 -14.62 -12.80 -17.59
N PRO A 227 -15.19 -13.10 -16.39
CA PRO A 227 -16.35 -12.38 -15.87
C PRO A 227 -16.10 -10.88 -15.59
N TYR A 228 -14.82 -10.49 -15.49
CA TYR A 228 -14.39 -9.13 -15.20
C TYR A 228 -13.87 -8.38 -16.44
N MET A 229 -13.88 -9.02 -17.61
CA MET A 229 -13.54 -8.35 -18.86
C MET A 229 -14.63 -7.38 -19.27
N ARG A 230 -14.23 -6.22 -19.79
CA ARG A 230 -15.09 -5.14 -20.29
C ARG A 230 -14.58 -4.70 -21.66
N ALA A 231 -15.35 -3.89 -22.37
CA ALA A 231 -14.96 -3.39 -23.68
C ALA A 231 -13.64 -2.58 -23.67
N ASP A 232 -13.32 -1.95 -22.51
CA ASP A 232 -12.14 -1.12 -22.27
C ASP A 232 -11.01 -1.84 -21.52
N GLY A 233 -11.10 -3.17 -21.34
CA GLY A 233 -10.11 -4.01 -20.69
C GLY A 233 -10.62 -4.77 -19.47
N LEU A 234 -9.72 -5.11 -18.56
CA LEU A 234 -10.01 -5.83 -17.32
C LEU A 234 -10.37 -4.86 -16.20
N ALA A 235 -11.49 -5.11 -15.50
CA ALA A 235 -11.93 -4.31 -14.35
C ALA A 235 -12.50 -5.21 -13.25
N PHE A 236 -11.81 -5.28 -12.10
CA PHE A 236 -12.27 -6.09 -10.96
C PHE A 236 -12.23 -5.32 -9.65
N PRO A 237 -13.07 -5.68 -8.66
CA PRO A 237 -13.07 -5.04 -7.36
C PRO A 237 -11.81 -5.37 -6.58
N MET A 238 -11.33 -4.39 -5.83
CA MET A 238 -10.38 -4.54 -4.74
C MET A 238 -10.94 -3.87 -3.49
N GLU A 239 -10.71 -4.47 -2.34
CA GLU A 239 -11.18 -3.94 -1.08
C GLU A 239 -10.01 -3.75 -0.11
N ALA A 240 -10.09 -2.68 0.67
CA ALA A 240 -9.11 -2.34 1.69
C ALA A 240 -9.80 -1.96 3.00
N HIS A 241 -9.18 -2.29 4.11
CA HIS A 241 -9.44 -1.66 5.38
C HIS A 241 -8.68 -0.35 5.45
N LEU A 242 -9.41 0.72 5.74
CA LEU A 242 -8.85 2.01 6.05
C LEU A 242 -9.09 2.28 7.53
N ALA A 243 -8.01 2.53 8.26
CA ALA A 243 -8.11 2.90 9.65
C ALA A 243 -7.64 4.33 9.87
N ALA A 244 -8.35 5.05 10.75
CA ALA A 244 -7.96 6.34 11.28
C ALA A 244 -7.86 6.25 12.81
N ALA A 245 -6.89 6.96 13.40
CA ALA A 245 -6.64 6.96 14.82
C ALA A 245 -5.97 8.27 15.27
N ARG A 246 -5.85 8.48 16.59
CA ARG A 246 -5.18 9.63 17.21
C ARG A 246 -4.15 9.17 18.26
N THR A 247 -3.19 10.06 18.55
CA THR A 247 -2.30 9.93 19.70
C THR A 247 -2.92 10.53 20.95
#